data_aa8d43c5c77d32fa53d1c902fb019cf8
#
_entry.id   aa8d43c5c77d32fa53d1c902fb019cf8
#
_cell.length_a   1.000
_cell.length_b   1.000
_cell.length_c   1.000
_cell.angle_alpha   90.00
_cell.angle_beta   90.00
_cell.angle_gamma   90.00
#
_symmetry.space_group_name_H-M   'P 1'
#
loop_
_entity.id
_entity.type
_entity.pdbx_description
1 polymer ?
#
loop_
_entity_poly.entity_id
_entity_poly.type
_entity_poly.pdbx_seq_one_letter_code
_entity_poly.pdbx_strand_id
1 'polypeptide(L)'
;MSVVPAANIDEAGAFGELTALLEKESDIDLVLLDLSMPGVSGFSGLIYLRAQYPAIPVVVVSASDDGDTIRRSMEFGASGFIPKRFGVETLREAIGKVMNGDVWTPSDVDLSAGVDPDMAKLRDRLITLTPQQVRVLMMLSEGLLNKQIAYELGVSEATIKAHVSAILQKLGVESRTQAVIVAAKISGNQWRQNEPSA
;
A
#
# COMPACT_ATOMS: atom_id res chain seq x y z
N MET A 1 13.00 0.12 30.42
CA MET A 1 13.50 1.21 29.57
C MET A 1 12.65 1.24 28.34
N SER A 2 11.92 2.31 28.11
CA SER A 2 11.07 2.46 26.91
C SER A 2 11.98 2.62 25.69
N VAL A 3 11.89 1.72 24.72
CA VAL A 3 12.71 1.75 23.50
C VAL A 3 12.18 2.81 22.50
N VAL A 4 11.00 3.34 22.75
CA VAL A 4 10.48 4.52 22.07
C VAL A 4 10.33 5.60 23.14
N PRO A 5 11.18 6.62 23.19
CA PRO A 5 10.97 7.75 24.09
C PRO A 5 9.65 8.38 23.69
N ALA A 6 8.73 8.58 24.65
CA ALA A 6 7.46 9.30 24.55
C ALA A 6 7.00 9.62 23.09
N ALA A 7 6.70 8.59 22.32
CA ALA A 7 6.17 8.80 20.97
C ALA A 7 4.76 9.35 21.13
N ASN A 8 4.48 10.47 20.47
CA ASN A 8 3.10 10.83 20.20
C ASN A 8 2.56 9.81 19.19
N ILE A 9 1.42 9.21 19.51
CA ILE A 9 0.78 8.23 18.65
C ILE A 9 -0.56 8.83 18.21
N ASP A 10 -0.69 9.04 16.91
CA ASP A 10 -1.94 9.39 16.28
C ASP A 10 -2.57 8.14 15.69
N GLU A 11 -3.85 7.96 15.90
CA GLU A 11 -4.59 6.79 15.42
C GLU A 11 -5.56 7.19 14.32
N ALA A 12 -5.64 6.35 13.28
CA ALA A 12 -6.60 6.48 12.19
C ALA A 12 -7.36 5.16 11.99
N GLY A 13 -8.67 5.20 12.03
CA GLY A 13 -9.54 4.03 11.82
C GLY A 13 -9.78 3.69 10.35
N ALA A 14 -9.47 4.62 9.43
CA ALA A 14 -9.64 4.47 8.00
C ALA A 14 -8.53 5.19 7.22
N PHE A 15 -8.30 4.77 5.99
CA PHE A 15 -7.23 5.33 5.16
C PHE A 15 -7.40 6.83 4.87
N GLY A 16 -8.65 7.29 4.73
CA GLY A 16 -8.95 8.72 4.56
C GLY A 16 -8.56 9.56 5.78
N GLU A 17 -8.72 9.03 7.00
CA GLU A 17 -8.28 9.69 8.23
C GLU A 17 -6.75 9.72 8.31
N LEU A 18 -6.08 8.62 7.95
CA LEU A 18 -4.63 8.55 7.90
C LEU A 18 -4.06 9.62 6.94
N THR A 19 -4.62 9.73 5.74
CA THR A 19 -4.16 10.74 4.76
C THR A 19 -4.42 12.16 5.26
N ALA A 20 -5.55 12.42 5.92
CA ALA A 20 -5.85 13.73 6.51
C ALA A 20 -4.89 14.09 7.65
N LEU A 21 -4.50 13.12 8.48
CA LEU A 21 -3.45 13.31 9.50
C LEU A 21 -2.11 13.67 8.86
N LEU A 22 -1.67 12.91 7.87
CA LEU A 22 -0.40 13.15 7.17
C LEU A 22 -0.36 14.48 6.39
N GLU A 23 -1.52 15.01 5.97
CA GLU A 23 -1.60 16.33 5.35
C GLU A 23 -1.51 17.47 6.37
N LYS A 24 -1.98 17.21 7.60
CA LYS A 24 -2.05 18.21 8.67
C LYS A 24 -0.79 18.27 9.53
N GLU A 25 -0.22 17.11 9.85
CA GLU A 25 0.94 16.97 10.73
C GLU A 25 2.22 16.80 9.89
N SER A 26 3.21 17.66 10.14
CA SER A 26 4.50 17.64 9.44
C SER A 26 5.54 16.73 10.08
N ASP A 27 5.33 16.31 11.32
CA ASP A 27 6.34 15.67 12.17
C ASP A 27 6.05 14.17 12.38
N ILE A 28 5.54 13.50 11.33
CA ILE A 28 5.32 12.05 11.36
C ILE A 28 6.61 11.34 10.97
N ASP A 29 7.18 10.61 11.91
CA ASP A 29 8.43 9.86 11.73
C ASP A 29 8.24 8.44 11.17
N LEU A 30 7.06 7.86 11.35
CA LEU A 30 6.75 6.48 10.97
C LEU A 30 5.25 6.28 10.77
N VAL A 31 4.88 5.49 9.79
CA VAL A 31 3.50 4.98 9.62
C VAL A 31 3.46 3.47 9.86
N LEU A 32 2.57 3.04 10.75
CA LEU A 32 2.19 1.63 10.90
C LEU A 32 0.90 1.41 10.10
N LEU A 33 0.97 0.62 9.02
CA LEU A 33 -0.14 0.42 8.09
C LEU A 33 -0.74 -0.97 8.22
N ASP A 34 -2.02 -1.04 8.56
CA ASP A 34 -2.79 -2.29 8.41
C ASP A 34 -3.29 -2.45 6.98
N LEU A 35 -2.95 -3.57 6.33
CA LEU A 35 -3.44 -3.90 4.97
C LEU A 35 -4.95 -4.16 4.91
N SER A 36 -5.59 -4.38 6.04
CA SER A 36 -7.04 -4.64 6.17
C SER A 36 -7.83 -3.42 6.65
N MET A 37 -7.19 -2.25 6.73
CA MET A 37 -7.85 -1.02 7.18
C MET A 37 -8.92 -0.56 6.16
N PRO A 38 -10.07 -0.01 6.60
CA PRO A 38 -11.08 0.55 5.72
C PRO A 38 -10.51 1.61 4.76
N GLY A 39 -10.88 1.53 3.48
CA GLY A 39 -10.35 2.42 2.43
C GLY A 39 -9.01 1.97 1.85
N VAL A 40 -8.45 0.85 2.31
CA VAL A 40 -7.29 0.19 1.71
C VAL A 40 -7.73 -1.12 1.05
N SER A 41 -7.22 -1.39 -0.12
CA SER A 41 -7.42 -2.66 -0.83
C SER A 41 -6.05 -3.30 -1.04
N GLY A 42 -5.69 -4.24 -0.16
CA GLY A 42 -4.39 -4.90 -0.15
C GLY A 42 -3.24 -3.90 -0.02
N PHE A 43 -2.31 -3.89 -0.99
CA PHE A 43 -1.13 -3.02 -0.95
C PHE A 43 -1.35 -1.60 -1.48
N SER A 44 -2.58 -1.24 -1.88
CA SER A 44 -2.86 0.07 -2.49
C SER A 44 -2.52 1.24 -1.56
N GLY A 45 -2.79 1.12 -0.27
CA GLY A 45 -2.43 2.11 0.74
C GLY A 45 -0.92 2.30 0.87
N LEU A 46 -0.16 1.20 0.86
CA LEU A 46 1.30 1.23 0.89
C LEU A 46 1.86 1.95 -0.35
N ILE A 47 1.38 1.60 -1.55
CA ILE A 47 1.80 2.22 -2.81
C ILE A 47 1.50 3.71 -2.79
N TYR A 48 0.32 4.12 -2.30
CA TYR A 48 -0.04 5.52 -2.17
C TYR A 48 0.93 6.27 -1.23
N LEU A 49 1.15 5.72 -0.02
CA LEU A 49 2.04 6.34 0.97
C LEU A 49 3.46 6.49 0.43
N ARG A 50 3.98 5.48 -0.25
CA ARG A 50 5.32 5.54 -0.86
C ARG A 50 5.42 6.56 -1.98
N ALA A 51 4.35 6.77 -2.75
CA ALA A 51 4.29 7.79 -3.80
C ALA A 51 4.15 9.21 -3.24
N GLN A 52 3.33 9.40 -2.18
CA GLN A 52 3.02 10.70 -1.62
C GLN A 52 4.06 11.16 -0.58
N TYR A 53 4.52 10.23 0.25
CA TYR A 53 5.39 10.50 1.40
C TYR A 53 6.65 9.62 1.36
N PRO A 54 7.51 9.77 0.34
CA PRO A 54 8.67 8.88 0.14
C PRO A 54 9.69 8.93 1.29
N ALA A 55 9.72 10.02 2.04
CA ALA A 55 10.63 10.19 3.18
C ALA A 55 10.14 9.49 4.45
N ILE A 56 8.84 9.24 4.60
CA ILE A 56 8.29 8.62 5.80
C ILE A 56 8.37 7.09 5.65
N PRO A 57 9.07 6.37 6.53
CA PRO A 57 9.09 4.93 6.53
C PRO A 57 7.69 4.37 6.83
N VAL A 58 7.31 3.31 6.12
CA VAL A 58 6.04 2.62 6.30
C VAL A 58 6.31 1.19 6.73
N VAL A 59 5.82 0.79 7.89
CA VAL A 59 5.85 -0.59 8.37
C VAL A 59 4.46 -1.18 8.23
N VAL A 60 4.36 -2.28 7.52
CA VAL A 60 3.10 -3.03 7.40
C VAL A 60 2.88 -3.86 8.66
N VAL A 61 1.68 -3.78 9.23
CA VAL A 61 1.23 -4.60 10.36
C VAL A 61 0.00 -5.38 9.91
N SER A 62 0.11 -6.71 9.78
CA SER A 62 -0.94 -7.52 9.16
C SER A 62 -1.25 -8.79 9.93
N ALA A 63 -2.52 -9.24 9.86
CA ALA A 63 -2.92 -10.56 10.34
C ALA A 63 -2.48 -11.67 9.38
N SER A 64 -2.37 -11.39 8.08
CA SER A 64 -1.74 -12.30 7.11
C SER A 64 -0.23 -12.25 7.30
N ASP A 65 0.37 -13.42 7.49
CA ASP A 65 1.81 -13.58 7.73
C ASP A 65 2.46 -14.58 6.76
N ASP A 66 1.78 -14.88 5.67
CA ASP A 66 2.32 -15.72 4.61
C ASP A 66 3.49 -15.02 3.90
N GLY A 67 4.46 -15.82 3.47
CA GLY A 67 5.70 -15.31 2.88
C GLY A 67 5.48 -14.46 1.62
N ASP A 68 4.38 -14.70 0.88
CA ASP A 68 4.05 -13.94 -0.32
C ASP A 68 3.59 -12.51 0.03
N THR A 69 2.70 -12.38 1.03
CA THR A 69 2.28 -11.07 1.54
C THR A 69 3.47 -10.26 2.07
N ILE A 70 4.40 -10.93 2.78
CA ILE A 70 5.60 -10.26 3.31
C ILE A 70 6.50 -9.79 2.16
N ARG A 71 6.85 -10.66 1.21
CA ARG A 71 7.68 -10.30 0.04
C ARG A 71 7.08 -9.13 -0.73
N ARG A 72 5.79 -9.21 -1.08
CA ARG A 72 5.10 -8.16 -1.83
C ARG A 72 5.08 -6.82 -1.08
N SER A 73 4.90 -6.84 0.24
CA SER A 73 5.01 -5.62 1.05
C SER A 73 6.38 -4.98 0.89
N MET A 74 7.44 -5.77 0.97
CA MET A 74 8.81 -5.28 0.79
C MET A 74 9.07 -4.80 -0.64
N GLU A 75 8.58 -5.52 -1.64
CA GLU A 75 8.66 -5.11 -3.06
C GLU A 75 7.96 -3.78 -3.33
N PHE A 76 6.82 -3.51 -2.69
CA PHE A 76 6.12 -2.23 -2.78
C PHE A 76 6.70 -1.13 -1.90
N GLY A 77 7.86 -1.39 -1.26
CA GLY A 77 8.64 -0.37 -0.57
C GLY A 77 8.29 -0.18 0.89
N ALA A 78 7.74 -1.19 1.56
CA ALA A 78 7.65 -1.18 3.02
C ALA A 78 9.06 -1.15 3.62
N SER A 79 9.22 -0.40 4.71
CA SER A 79 10.44 -0.40 5.52
C SER A 79 10.49 -1.57 6.51
N GLY A 80 9.35 -2.25 6.69
CA GLY A 80 9.27 -3.46 7.49
C GLY A 80 7.89 -4.10 7.41
N PHE A 81 7.81 -5.36 7.86
CA PHE A 81 6.56 -6.12 7.97
C PHE A 81 6.49 -6.84 9.31
N ILE A 82 5.43 -6.58 10.07
CA ILE A 82 5.21 -7.16 11.40
C ILE A 82 3.89 -7.94 11.39
N PRO A 83 3.92 -9.26 11.51
CA PRO A 83 2.72 -10.05 11.76
C PRO A 83 2.04 -9.66 13.08
N LYS A 84 0.72 -9.45 13.08
CA LYS A 84 -0.06 -9.10 14.28
C LYS A 84 0.01 -10.15 15.39
N ARG A 85 0.43 -11.38 15.07
CA ARG A 85 0.65 -12.44 16.07
C ARG A 85 1.85 -12.20 16.98
N PHE A 86 2.78 -11.32 16.58
CA PHE A 86 3.95 -11.03 17.39
C PHE A 86 3.60 -10.07 18.54
N GLY A 87 4.30 -10.25 19.65
CA GLY A 87 4.10 -9.46 20.85
C GLY A 87 4.71 -8.06 20.77
N VAL A 88 4.42 -7.27 21.78
CA VAL A 88 4.87 -5.86 21.89
C VAL A 88 6.39 -5.72 21.83
N GLU A 89 7.14 -6.69 22.34
CA GLU A 89 8.61 -6.63 22.33
C GLU A 89 9.16 -6.71 20.89
N THR A 90 8.62 -7.60 20.06
CA THR A 90 8.99 -7.69 18.64
C THR A 90 8.60 -6.42 17.88
N LEU A 91 7.42 -5.86 18.20
CA LEU A 91 6.99 -4.59 17.61
C LEU A 91 7.98 -3.46 17.95
N ARG A 92 8.44 -3.37 19.20
CA ARG A 92 9.44 -2.37 19.62
C ARG A 92 10.78 -2.56 18.91
N GLU A 93 11.26 -3.79 18.83
CA GLU A 93 12.48 -4.12 18.10
C GLU A 93 12.41 -3.69 16.64
N ALA A 94 11.32 -4.07 15.95
CA ALA A 94 11.10 -3.75 14.54
C ALA A 94 11.05 -2.24 14.30
N ILE A 95 10.26 -1.51 15.11
CA ILE A 95 10.20 -0.04 15.04
C ILE A 95 11.60 0.56 15.28
N GLY A 96 12.32 0.11 16.30
CA GLY A 96 13.66 0.63 16.58
C GLY A 96 14.63 0.44 15.43
N LYS A 97 14.61 -0.71 14.75
CA LYS A 97 15.43 -0.97 13.55
C LYS A 97 15.04 -0.03 12.40
N VAL A 98 13.74 0.09 12.12
CA VAL A 98 13.25 0.93 11.01
C VAL A 98 13.58 2.40 11.26
N MET A 99 13.44 2.89 12.49
CA MET A 99 13.82 4.26 12.88
C MET A 99 15.33 4.55 12.76
N ASN A 100 16.16 3.51 12.79
CA ASN A 100 17.60 3.62 12.50
C ASN A 100 17.93 3.49 11.01
N GLY A 101 16.94 3.35 10.14
CA GLY A 101 17.10 3.21 8.69
C GLY A 101 17.28 1.78 8.21
N ASP A 102 17.17 0.79 9.09
CA ASP A 102 17.24 -0.62 8.74
C ASP A 102 15.87 -1.13 8.24
N VAL A 103 15.89 -2.29 7.60
CA VAL A 103 14.68 -3.03 7.21
C VAL A 103 14.40 -4.12 8.23
N TRP A 104 13.13 -4.34 8.57
CA TRP A 104 12.74 -5.42 9.47
C TRP A 104 11.71 -6.36 8.83
N THR A 105 12.00 -7.66 8.84
CA THR A 105 11.06 -8.73 8.46
C THR A 105 11.27 -9.93 9.38
N PRO A 106 10.27 -10.82 9.52
CA PRO A 106 10.47 -12.10 10.20
C PRO A 106 11.64 -12.87 9.59
N SER A 107 12.47 -13.47 10.44
CA SER A 107 13.71 -14.15 10.03
C SER A 107 13.48 -15.49 9.28
N ASP A 108 12.28 -16.03 9.35
CA ASP A 108 11.85 -17.28 8.72
C ASP A 108 11.35 -17.07 7.28
N VAL A 109 11.35 -15.85 6.78
CA VAL A 109 10.89 -15.53 5.42
C VAL A 109 12.06 -15.30 4.48
N ASP A 110 12.12 -16.14 3.44
CA ASP A 110 13.06 -15.94 2.34
C ASP A 110 12.51 -14.92 1.35
N LEU A 111 13.04 -13.71 1.38
CA LEU A 111 12.66 -12.62 0.49
C LEU A 111 13.14 -12.83 -0.96
N SER A 112 14.08 -13.75 -1.19
CA SER A 112 14.62 -14.04 -2.52
C SER A 112 13.83 -15.12 -3.27
N ALA A 113 13.02 -15.90 -2.56
CA ALA A 113 12.26 -16.99 -3.14
C ALA A 113 11.05 -16.47 -3.92
N GLY A 114 10.91 -16.88 -5.17
CA GLY A 114 9.66 -16.73 -5.92
C GLY A 114 9.37 -15.32 -6.45
N VAL A 115 10.38 -14.53 -6.77
CA VAL A 115 10.16 -13.25 -7.47
C VAL A 115 9.51 -13.52 -8.83
N ASP A 116 8.23 -13.20 -8.97
CA ASP A 116 7.52 -13.24 -10.25
C ASP A 116 8.01 -12.07 -11.13
N PRO A 117 8.69 -12.34 -12.27
CA PRO A 117 9.16 -11.27 -13.15
C PRO A 117 8.05 -10.32 -13.64
N ASP A 118 6.83 -10.82 -13.78
CA ASP A 118 5.69 -10.01 -14.22
C ASP A 118 5.18 -9.11 -13.08
N MET A 119 5.25 -9.58 -11.83
CA MET A 119 4.98 -8.75 -10.67
C MET A 119 6.06 -7.68 -10.47
N ALA A 120 7.33 -8.00 -10.70
CA ALA A 120 8.40 -7.01 -10.67
C ALA A 120 8.19 -5.90 -11.71
N LYS A 121 7.87 -6.26 -12.95
CA LYS A 121 7.51 -5.28 -14.00
C LYS A 121 6.29 -4.43 -13.63
N LEU A 122 5.28 -5.07 -13.03
CA LEU A 122 4.08 -4.37 -12.58
C LEU A 122 4.41 -3.37 -11.47
N ARG A 123 5.19 -3.76 -10.48
CA ARG A 123 5.69 -2.86 -9.44
C ARG A 123 6.39 -1.64 -10.06
N ASP A 124 7.35 -1.87 -10.98
CA ASP A 124 8.12 -0.80 -11.61
C ASP A 124 7.22 0.19 -12.37
N ARG A 125 6.11 -0.26 -12.93
CA ARG A 125 5.10 0.60 -13.55
C ARG A 125 4.26 1.35 -12.51
N LEU A 126 3.85 0.68 -11.42
CA LEU A 126 3.04 1.28 -10.37
C LEU A 126 3.76 2.42 -9.64
N ILE A 127 5.05 2.28 -9.35
CA ILE A 127 5.83 3.35 -8.71
C ILE A 127 5.98 4.60 -9.60
N THR A 128 5.70 4.52 -10.91
CA THR A 128 5.67 5.70 -11.79
C THR A 128 4.38 6.52 -11.67
N LEU A 129 3.35 5.97 -11.04
CA LEU A 129 2.10 6.68 -10.84
C LEU A 129 2.29 7.83 -9.85
N THR A 130 1.68 8.97 -10.16
CA THR A 130 1.59 10.04 -9.16
C THR A 130 0.57 9.66 -8.07
N PRO A 131 0.63 10.27 -6.88
CA PRO A 131 -0.33 10.01 -5.80
C PRO A 131 -1.78 10.14 -6.25
N GLN A 132 -2.09 11.17 -7.02
CA GLN A 132 -3.44 11.37 -7.57
C GLN A 132 -3.84 10.25 -8.55
N GLN A 133 -2.88 9.74 -9.35
CA GLN A 133 -3.13 8.60 -10.25
C GLN A 133 -3.35 7.30 -9.45
N VAL A 134 -2.59 7.08 -8.37
CA VAL A 134 -2.84 5.93 -7.47
C VAL A 134 -4.26 6.02 -6.88
N ARG A 135 -4.65 7.20 -6.37
CA ARG A 135 -6.00 7.42 -5.81
C ARG A 135 -7.09 7.17 -6.84
N VAL A 136 -6.94 7.68 -8.06
CA VAL A 136 -7.88 7.42 -9.16
C VAL A 136 -7.92 5.93 -9.50
N LEU A 137 -6.78 5.23 -9.57
CA LEU A 137 -6.71 3.79 -9.84
C LEU A 137 -7.45 2.96 -8.77
N MET A 138 -7.30 3.33 -7.49
CA MET A 138 -8.05 2.69 -6.40
C MET A 138 -9.56 2.85 -6.59
N MET A 139 -10.04 4.06 -6.88
CA MET A 139 -11.46 4.35 -7.10
C MET A 139 -11.99 3.65 -8.36
N LEU A 140 -11.15 3.49 -9.39
CA LEU A 140 -11.48 2.67 -10.58
C LEU A 140 -11.68 1.19 -10.21
N SER A 141 -10.87 0.65 -9.30
CA SER A 141 -10.96 -0.75 -8.85
C SER A 141 -12.20 -1.02 -7.99
N GLU A 142 -12.72 0.00 -7.32
CA GLU A 142 -14.01 -0.02 -6.61
C GLU A 142 -15.23 0.07 -7.55
N GLY A 143 -14.98 0.24 -8.85
CA GLY A 143 -16.02 0.30 -9.86
C GLY A 143 -16.63 1.69 -10.11
N LEU A 144 -16.11 2.76 -9.47
CA LEU A 144 -16.62 4.12 -9.62
C LEU A 144 -16.46 4.64 -11.04
N LEU A 145 -17.50 5.28 -11.58
CA LEU A 145 -17.45 5.94 -12.88
C LEU A 145 -16.66 7.26 -12.80
N ASN A 146 -16.11 7.72 -13.93
CA ASN A 146 -15.33 8.98 -13.96
C ASN A 146 -16.10 10.17 -13.37
N LYS A 147 -17.41 10.25 -13.56
CA LYS A 147 -18.27 11.29 -12.98
C LYS A 147 -18.30 11.22 -11.44
N GLN A 148 -18.36 10.00 -10.89
CA GLN A 148 -18.35 9.78 -9.44
C GLN A 148 -16.98 10.13 -8.85
N ILE A 149 -15.90 9.67 -9.49
CA ILE A 149 -14.53 10.01 -9.09
C ILE A 149 -14.30 11.52 -9.14
N ALA A 150 -14.79 12.19 -10.20
CA ALA A 150 -14.70 13.63 -10.34
C ALA A 150 -15.39 14.38 -9.19
N TYR A 151 -16.57 13.90 -8.80
CA TYR A 151 -17.33 14.43 -7.67
C TYR A 151 -16.58 14.26 -6.34
N GLU A 152 -16.11 13.03 -6.05
CA GLU A 152 -15.37 12.70 -4.83
C GLU A 152 -14.05 13.48 -4.68
N LEU A 153 -13.38 13.75 -5.81
CA LEU A 153 -12.10 14.46 -5.81
C LEU A 153 -12.23 15.97 -6.03
N GLY A 154 -13.46 16.49 -6.21
CA GLY A 154 -13.70 17.91 -6.41
C GLY A 154 -13.11 18.46 -7.71
N VAL A 155 -13.00 17.65 -8.78
CA VAL A 155 -12.40 18.02 -10.07
C VAL A 155 -13.37 17.80 -11.23
N SER A 156 -12.99 18.22 -12.46
CA SER A 156 -13.80 17.97 -13.64
C SER A 156 -13.71 16.51 -14.11
N GLU A 157 -14.76 16.00 -14.77
CA GLU A 157 -14.73 14.69 -15.42
C GLU A 157 -13.65 14.61 -16.51
N ALA A 158 -13.35 15.72 -17.18
CA ALA A 158 -12.26 15.81 -18.15
C ALA A 158 -10.90 15.58 -17.49
N THR A 159 -10.69 16.11 -16.29
CA THR A 159 -9.48 15.87 -15.48
C THR A 159 -9.33 14.38 -15.16
N ILE A 160 -10.41 13.71 -14.75
CA ILE A 160 -10.38 12.27 -14.48
C ILE A 160 -10.08 11.46 -15.74
N LYS A 161 -10.68 11.82 -16.87
CA LYS A 161 -10.34 11.17 -18.16
C LYS A 161 -8.86 11.30 -18.51
N ALA A 162 -8.25 12.44 -18.26
CA ALA A 162 -6.82 12.65 -18.46
C ALA A 162 -5.98 11.76 -17.50
N HIS A 163 -6.37 11.68 -16.21
CA HIS A 163 -5.70 10.78 -15.27
C HIS A 163 -5.84 9.31 -15.70
N VAL A 164 -7.02 8.87 -16.10
CA VAL A 164 -7.25 7.50 -16.58
C VAL A 164 -6.36 7.19 -17.77
N SER A 165 -6.32 8.07 -18.78
CA SER A 165 -5.45 7.89 -19.95
C SER A 165 -3.97 7.77 -19.57
N ALA A 166 -3.49 8.63 -18.65
CA ALA A 166 -2.11 8.58 -18.17
C ALA A 166 -1.82 7.29 -17.37
N ILE A 167 -2.78 6.82 -16.56
CA ILE A 167 -2.68 5.55 -15.84
C ILE A 167 -2.55 4.38 -16.82
N LEU A 168 -3.42 4.30 -17.83
CA LEU A 168 -3.38 3.24 -18.85
C LEU A 168 -2.02 3.20 -19.55
N GLN A 169 -1.50 4.36 -19.95
CA GLN A 169 -0.21 4.48 -20.60
C GLN A 169 0.94 4.01 -19.69
N LYS A 170 0.99 4.47 -18.43
CA LYS A 170 2.02 4.12 -17.45
C LYS A 170 1.98 2.63 -17.07
N LEU A 171 0.79 2.07 -16.91
CA LEU A 171 0.61 0.65 -16.63
C LEU A 171 0.83 -0.23 -17.87
N GLY A 172 0.92 0.37 -19.07
CA GLY A 172 1.06 -0.35 -20.34
C GLY A 172 -0.15 -1.24 -20.64
N VAL A 173 -1.34 -0.74 -20.39
CA VAL A 173 -2.62 -1.41 -20.63
C VAL A 173 -3.50 -0.57 -21.55
N GLU A 174 -4.38 -1.21 -22.32
CA GLU A 174 -5.14 -0.56 -23.37
C GLU A 174 -6.57 -0.17 -22.93
N SER A 175 -7.03 -0.71 -21.80
CA SER A 175 -8.42 -0.50 -21.37
C SER A 175 -8.56 -0.31 -19.87
N ARG A 176 -9.65 0.38 -19.47
CA ARG A 176 -10.06 0.49 -18.08
C ARG A 176 -10.17 -0.87 -17.39
N THR A 177 -10.75 -1.87 -18.07
CA THR A 177 -10.91 -3.22 -17.53
C THR A 177 -9.56 -3.85 -17.19
N GLN A 178 -8.57 -3.70 -18.07
CA GLN A 178 -7.21 -4.17 -17.79
C GLN A 178 -6.56 -3.41 -16.61
N ALA A 179 -6.78 -2.11 -16.50
CA ALA A 179 -6.29 -1.36 -15.32
C ALA A 179 -6.94 -1.83 -14.01
N VAL A 180 -8.23 -2.16 -14.03
CA VAL A 180 -8.93 -2.74 -12.87
C VAL A 180 -8.38 -4.13 -12.53
N ILE A 181 -8.07 -4.97 -13.53
CA ILE A 181 -7.43 -6.28 -13.31
C ILE A 181 -6.04 -6.10 -12.68
N VAL A 182 -5.26 -5.13 -13.15
CA VAL A 182 -3.96 -4.78 -12.55
C VAL A 182 -4.14 -4.33 -11.09
N ALA A 183 -5.11 -3.46 -10.82
CA ALA A 183 -5.42 -3.02 -9.46
C ALA A 183 -5.86 -4.20 -8.56
N ALA A 184 -6.65 -5.15 -9.09
CA ALA A 184 -7.04 -6.35 -8.35
C ALA A 184 -5.84 -7.24 -7.97
N LYS A 185 -4.81 -7.33 -8.82
CA LYS A 185 -3.56 -8.03 -8.48
C LYS A 185 -2.84 -7.37 -7.30
N ILE A 186 -2.90 -6.06 -7.18
CA ILE A 186 -2.34 -5.30 -6.04
C ILE A 186 -3.16 -5.57 -4.79
N SER A 187 -4.48 -5.64 -4.92
CA SER A 187 -5.41 -5.84 -3.80
C SER A 187 -5.35 -7.25 -3.17
N GLY A 188 -4.64 -8.19 -3.78
CA GLY A 188 -4.53 -9.56 -3.23
C GLY A 188 -5.80 -10.40 -3.36
N ASN A 189 -6.87 -9.89 -3.98
CA ASN A 189 -8.17 -10.54 -4.03
C ASN A 189 -8.26 -11.73 -5.02
N GLN A 190 -7.26 -11.98 -5.85
CA GLN A 190 -7.33 -13.06 -6.85
C GLN A 190 -6.89 -14.44 -6.34
N TRP A 191 -6.28 -14.54 -5.18
CA TRP A 191 -5.77 -15.84 -4.67
C TRP A 191 -6.81 -16.68 -3.96
N ARG A 192 -7.94 -16.08 -3.52
CA ARG A 192 -9.03 -16.82 -2.83
C ARG A 192 -10.02 -17.51 -3.77
N GLN A 193 -9.95 -17.27 -5.09
CA GLN A 193 -10.91 -17.85 -6.04
C GLN A 193 -10.39 -19.11 -6.78
N ASN A 194 -9.15 -19.51 -6.59
CA ASN A 194 -8.53 -20.66 -7.26
C ASN A 194 -8.19 -21.86 -6.34
N GLU A 195 -8.64 -21.87 -5.09
CA GLU A 195 -8.62 -23.12 -4.34
C GLU A 195 -9.85 -23.96 -4.75
N PRO A 196 -9.65 -25.12 -5.40
CA PRO A 196 -10.75 -26.06 -5.62
C PRO A 196 -11.20 -26.54 -4.24
N SER A 197 -12.49 -26.35 -3.96
CA SER A 197 -13.14 -26.92 -2.77
C SER A 197 -12.83 -28.42 -2.71
N ALA A 198 -12.07 -28.84 -1.70
CA ALA A 198 -11.90 -30.25 -1.34
C ALA A 198 -13.10 -30.74 -0.54
#